data_b7d15b6a0c94f349dea95e10f5860f38
#
_entry.id   b7d15b6a0c94f349dea95e10f5860f38
#
_cell.length_a   1.000
_cell.length_b   1.000
_cell.length_c   1.000
_cell.angle_alpha   90.00
_cell.angle_beta   90.00
_cell.angle_gamma   90.00
#
_symmetry.space_group_name_H-M   'P 1'
#
loop_
_entity.id
_entity.type
_entity.pdbx_description
1 polymer ?
#
loop_
_entity_poly.entity_id
_entity_poly.type
_entity_poly.pdbx_seq_one_letter_code
_entity_poly.pdbx_strand_id
1 'polypeptide(L)'
;MRAKPNGTAAVRSSPRVDDPLGGCDTVAAPDHTPSRKKTMTTAPYELRPLTVPASVDAPDAADFLAMVDVRNEIYREISDNDDEAATAAQLLPHFQENPDNDKRSWIVIVGDDVVGRVIVDIPAEEGSQVAYWIIELLERVQGRGIGSELLGVVEDTARKAGRTVLESWAEHPEPHPGAPTERLAAPTGFGTIPLDRPARYYRRHGHTLEQVDRKSILEFEPSLSTVTAMQAEALVHAAGYRVEQWRLPVPDRYRESFAWAKSRMSTDAPAAGLEVDEEVWDLERLERHEARYLEAGQTVLVTAAVHEASGQVVAFNELCSGADPTATSQQMDTLVLREHRGHRLGQLIKCAGILRWREIAPQSPRIITWNAEENRPMLSINEAIGFAPAAYIGAWKKVLD
;
A
#
# COMPACT_ATOMS: atom_id res chain seq x y z
N MET A 1 -24.53 37.86 26.04
CA MET A 1 -24.62 37.68 27.50
C MET A 1 -23.95 36.35 27.83
N ARG A 2 -22.71 36.41 28.32
CA ARG A 2 -22.11 35.81 29.53
C ARG A 2 -22.59 34.36 29.80
N ALA A 3 -21.80 33.35 30.16
CA ALA A 3 -20.39 33.19 30.48
C ALA A 3 -20.14 31.67 30.69
N LYS A 4 -18.88 31.26 30.55
CA LYS A 4 -18.29 30.02 31.12
C LYS A 4 -18.40 30.03 32.67
N PRO A 5 -18.16 28.91 33.41
CA PRO A 5 -16.81 28.43 33.59
C PRO A 5 -16.60 26.90 33.80
N ASN A 6 -15.41 26.43 33.49
CA ASN A 6 -14.38 25.73 34.26
C ASN A 6 -14.77 24.79 35.42
N GLY A 7 -14.18 23.60 35.40
CA GLY A 7 -14.04 22.70 36.54
C GLY A 7 -12.91 21.71 36.34
N THR A 8 -11.75 22.05 36.87
CA THR A 8 -10.48 21.29 36.96
C THR A 8 -10.49 20.28 38.13
N ALA A 9 -9.56 19.31 38.05
CA ALA A 9 -8.88 18.53 39.11
C ALA A 9 -9.64 17.27 39.62
N ALA A 10 -9.00 16.17 39.95
CA ALA A 10 -7.76 16.02 40.69
C ALA A 10 -7.20 14.57 40.56
N VAL A 11 -5.90 14.54 40.60
CA VAL A 11 -4.99 13.41 40.90
C VAL A 11 -5.35 12.77 42.26
N ARG A 12 -5.33 11.46 42.38
CA ARG A 12 -4.99 10.77 43.63
C ARG A 12 -4.17 9.50 43.40
N SER A 13 -3.13 9.46 44.18
CA SER A 13 -2.02 8.56 44.39
C SER A 13 -2.38 7.17 44.94
N SER A 14 -1.45 6.27 44.72
CA SER A 14 -1.23 4.90 45.23
C SER A 14 -1.45 4.70 46.72
N PRO A 15 -1.50 3.41 47.17
CA PRO A 15 -0.56 3.05 48.22
C PRO A 15 0.30 1.79 47.90
N ARG A 16 1.54 1.87 48.37
CA ARG A 16 2.46 0.75 48.58
C ARG A 16 1.96 -0.14 49.72
N VAL A 17 2.22 -1.43 49.63
CA VAL A 17 2.34 -2.30 50.81
C VAL A 17 3.55 -3.19 50.64
N ASP A 18 4.25 -3.32 51.73
CA ASP A 18 5.63 -3.75 51.99
C ASP A 18 5.90 -5.26 51.79
N ASP A 19 7.16 -5.53 51.53
CA ASP A 19 7.90 -6.79 51.64
C ASP A 19 7.92 -7.32 53.09
N PRO A 20 8.09 -8.66 53.32
CA PRO A 20 9.26 -9.07 54.08
C PRO A 20 9.97 -10.34 53.59
N LEU A 21 11.25 -10.21 53.41
CA LEU A 21 12.38 -11.06 53.84
C LEU A 21 12.26 -12.61 53.85
N GLY A 22 13.20 -13.23 53.17
CA GLY A 22 13.92 -14.39 53.72
C GLY A 22 14.21 -15.54 52.78
N GLY A 23 15.49 -15.79 52.50
CA GLY A 23 15.93 -17.08 51.99
C GLY A 23 17.05 -17.03 50.97
N CYS A 24 18.27 -16.99 51.49
CA CYS A 24 19.51 -17.20 50.74
C CYS A 24 19.61 -18.68 50.33
N ASP A 25 19.65 -18.96 49.01
CA ASP A 25 20.21 -20.20 48.50
C ASP A 25 21.01 -19.90 47.25
N THR A 26 22.30 -20.15 47.37
CA THR A 26 23.31 -20.09 46.35
C THR A 26 23.05 -21.14 45.28
N VAL A 27 22.58 -20.73 44.14
CA VAL A 27 22.57 -21.57 42.94
C VAL A 27 23.67 -21.09 41.98
N ALA A 28 24.54 -22.04 41.63
CA ALA A 28 25.69 -21.89 40.76
C ALA A 28 25.35 -21.23 39.44
N ALA A 29 26.20 -20.29 39.00
CA ALA A 29 26.11 -19.64 37.68
C ALA A 29 26.19 -20.69 36.58
N PRO A 30 25.33 -20.62 35.56
CA PRO A 30 25.49 -21.45 34.37
C PRO A 30 26.67 -20.93 33.54
N ASP A 31 27.52 -21.88 33.20
CA ASP A 31 28.67 -21.76 32.31
C ASP A 31 28.26 -21.11 30.97
N HIS A 32 28.63 -19.85 30.73
CA HIS A 32 28.47 -19.17 29.47
C HIS A 32 29.54 -19.64 28.48
N THR A 33 29.32 -20.84 27.93
CA THR A 33 30.00 -21.21 26.69
C THR A 33 29.45 -20.29 25.58
N PRO A 34 30.29 -19.51 24.88
CA PRO A 34 29.79 -18.65 23.79
C PRO A 34 29.21 -19.54 22.70
N SER A 35 27.91 -19.45 22.53
CA SER A 35 27.19 -20.06 21.40
C SER A 35 27.90 -19.63 20.12
N ARG A 36 28.59 -20.58 19.47
CA ARG A 36 29.12 -20.41 18.12
C ARG A 36 27.98 -19.87 17.23
N LYS A 37 28.04 -18.59 16.86
CA LYS A 37 27.23 -18.04 15.77
C LYS A 37 27.47 -18.98 14.59
N LYS A 38 26.47 -19.80 14.27
CA LYS A 38 26.44 -20.56 13.03
C LYS A 38 26.47 -19.52 11.92
N THR A 39 27.61 -19.35 11.29
CA THR A 39 27.73 -18.57 10.07
C THR A 39 26.88 -19.31 9.05
N MET A 40 25.65 -18.82 8.81
CA MET A 40 24.84 -19.33 7.71
C MET A 40 25.58 -18.95 6.45
N THR A 41 26.12 -19.95 5.75
CA THR A 41 26.69 -19.74 4.43
C THR A 41 25.53 -19.46 3.50
N THR A 42 25.43 -18.24 3.02
CA THR A 42 24.43 -17.85 2.04
C THR A 42 24.64 -18.66 0.76
N ALA A 43 23.57 -19.12 0.15
CA ALA A 43 23.67 -19.71 -1.19
C ALA A 43 24.23 -18.64 -2.16
N PRO A 44 25.17 -19.00 -3.05
CA PRO A 44 25.72 -18.05 -4.00
C PRO A 44 24.60 -17.45 -4.85
N TYR A 45 24.55 -16.14 -4.93
CA TYR A 45 23.63 -15.39 -5.78
C TYR A 45 24.37 -14.18 -6.35
N GLU A 46 23.88 -13.67 -7.47
CA GLU A 46 24.29 -12.38 -8.05
C GLU A 46 23.18 -11.36 -7.79
N LEU A 47 23.56 -10.15 -7.37
CA LEU A 47 22.68 -8.99 -7.32
C LEU A 47 23.07 -8.04 -8.43
N ARG A 48 22.26 -7.96 -9.47
CA ARG A 48 22.52 -7.14 -10.65
C ARG A 48 21.62 -5.91 -10.63
N PRO A 49 22.17 -4.68 -10.79
CA PRO A 49 21.35 -3.51 -11.03
C PRO A 49 20.45 -3.71 -12.25
N LEU A 50 19.18 -3.34 -12.12
CA LEU A 50 18.23 -3.46 -13.21
C LEU A 50 18.42 -2.31 -14.19
N THR A 51 18.71 -2.64 -15.44
CA THR A 51 18.63 -1.69 -16.54
C THR A 51 17.18 -1.54 -16.96
N VAL A 52 16.65 -0.32 -16.90
CA VAL A 52 15.30 -0.01 -17.38
C VAL A 52 15.39 0.33 -18.86
N PRO A 53 14.79 -0.46 -19.77
CA PRO A 53 14.90 -0.23 -21.20
C PRO A 53 14.02 0.94 -21.65
N ALA A 54 14.31 1.51 -22.82
CA ALA A 54 13.47 2.55 -23.41
C ALA A 54 12.11 2.01 -23.91
N SER A 55 12.04 0.72 -24.27
CA SER A 55 10.81 0.01 -24.65
C SER A 55 10.92 -1.48 -24.33
N VAL A 56 9.80 -2.17 -24.27
CA VAL A 56 9.77 -3.62 -24.02
C VAL A 56 10.43 -4.44 -25.12
N ASP A 57 10.57 -3.89 -26.32
CA ASP A 57 11.19 -4.54 -27.47
C ASP A 57 12.65 -4.11 -27.67
N ALA A 58 13.21 -3.30 -26.75
CA ALA A 58 14.60 -2.85 -26.83
C ALA A 58 15.58 -4.02 -26.65
N PRO A 59 16.76 -3.98 -27.28
CA PRO A 59 17.75 -5.06 -27.18
C PRO A 59 18.22 -5.36 -25.75
N ASP A 60 18.12 -4.40 -24.84
CA ASP A 60 18.52 -4.47 -23.44
C ASP A 60 17.34 -4.75 -22.48
N ALA A 61 16.16 -5.11 -23.01
CA ALA A 61 14.97 -5.36 -22.21
C ALA A 61 14.99 -6.67 -21.43
N ALA A 62 15.90 -7.60 -21.71
CA ALA A 62 15.87 -8.97 -21.19
C ALA A 62 15.78 -9.05 -19.66
N ASP A 63 16.60 -8.28 -18.94
CA ASP A 63 16.58 -8.28 -17.46
C ASP A 63 15.28 -7.66 -16.91
N PHE A 64 14.73 -6.66 -17.58
CA PHE A 64 13.45 -6.06 -17.20
C PHE A 64 12.28 -7.03 -17.40
N LEU A 65 12.25 -7.74 -18.53
CA LEU A 65 11.22 -8.75 -18.80
C LEU A 65 11.30 -9.89 -17.78
N ALA A 66 12.50 -10.39 -17.49
CA ALA A 66 12.70 -11.42 -16.46
C ALA A 66 12.29 -10.95 -15.06
N MET A 67 12.52 -9.67 -14.74
CA MET A 67 12.05 -9.08 -13.49
C MET A 67 10.52 -9.04 -13.41
N VAL A 68 9.83 -8.74 -14.50
CA VAL A 68 8.36 -8.77 -14.56
C VAL A 68 7.83 -10.19 -14.39
N ASP A 69 8.45 -11.16 -15.05
CA ASP A 69 8.05 -12.57 -14.96
C ASP A 69 8.20 -13.09 -13.52
N VAL A 70 9.35 -12.86 -12.89
CA VAL A 70 9.58 -13.31 -11.50
C VAL A 70 8.66 -12.57 -10.51
N ARG A 71 8.36 -11.30 -10.75
CA ARG A 71 7.36 -10.55 -9.96
C ARG A 71 5.99 -11.24 -10.03
N ASN A 72 5.52 -11.55 -11.22
CA ASN A 72 4.22 -12.19 -11.40
C ASN A 72 4.18 -13.60 -10.77
N GLU A 73 5.28 -14.36 -10.88
CA GLU A 73 5.41 -15.67 -10.22
C GLU A 73 5.32 -15.53 -8.69
N ILE A 74 6.03 -14.56 -8.09
CA ILE A 74 6.01 -14.30 -6.64
C ILE A 74 4.59 -13.90 -6.17
N TYR A 75 3.91 -13.02 -6.89
CA TYR A 75 2.55 -12.62 -6.53
C TYR A 75 1.57 -13.79 -6.62
N ARG A 76 1.76 -14.69 -7.61
CA ARG A 76 0.97 -15.92 -7.68
C ARG A 76 1.28 -16.89 -6.53
N GLU A 77 2.56 -17.04 -6.13
CA GLU A 77 2.92 -17.84 -4.94
C GLU A 77 2.25 -17.29 -3.66
N ILE A 78 2.07 -15.96 -3.53
CA ILE A 78 1.47 -15.32 -2.36
C ILE A 78 -0.06 -15.47 -2.37
N SER A 79 -0.71 -15.14 -3.49
CA SER A 79 -2.17 -14.96 -3.57
C SER A 79 -2.92 -16.18 -4.14
N ASP A 80 -2.20 -17.16 -4.72
CA ASP A 80 -2.74 -18.31 -5.45
C ASP A 80 -3.66 -17.92 -6.63
N ASN A 81 -3.42 -16.72 -7.20
CA ASN A 81 -4.16 -16.22 -8.38
C ASN A 81 -3.32 -15.21 -9.16
N ASP A 82 -3.86 -14.74 -10.30
CA ASP A 82 -3.25 -13.75 -11.19
C ASP A 82 -3.88 -12.36 -11.11
N ASP A 83 -4.64 -12.04 -10.06
CA ASP A 83 -5.35 -10.75 -9.93
C ASP A 83 -4.42 -9.53 -9.96
N GLU A 84 -3.17 -9.70 -9.55
CA GLU A 84 -2.16 -8.63 -9.54
C GLU A 84 -1.08 -8.82 -10.61
N ALA A 85 -1.28 -9.74 -11.55
CA ALA A 85 -0.37 -9.90 -12.66
C ALA A 85 -0.34 -8.63 -13.53
N ALA A 86 0.85 -8.26 -13.98
CA ALA A 86 1.05 -7.09 -14.83
C ALA A 86 1.95 -7.46 -16.03
N THR A 87 1.71 -6.82 -17.16
CA THR A 87 2.60 -6.96 -18.33
C THR A 87 3.80 -6.03 -18.20
N ALA A 88 4.88 -6.33 -18.92
CA ALA A 88 6.05 -5.45 -18.97
C ALA A 88 5.69 -4.05 -19.50
N ALA A 89 4.80 -3.96 -20.49
CA ALA A 89 4.32 -2.68 -21.02
C ALA A 89 3.59 -1.85 -19.96
N GLN A 90 2.82 -2.50 -19.07
CA GLN A 90 2.14 -1.80 -17.96
C GLN A 90 3.12 -1.29 -16.91
N LEU A 91 4.19 -2.04 -16.62
CA LEU A 91 5.13 -1.68 -15.57
C LEU A 91 6.22 -0.69 -16.03
N LEU A 92 6.63 -0.76 -17.29
CA LEU A 92 7.77 0.00 -17.79
C LEU A 92 7.69 1.52 -17.50
N PRO A 93 6.57 2.23 -17.76
CA PRO A 93 6.48 3.66 -17.47
C PRO A 93 6.64 4.01 -15.98
N HIS A 94 6.35 3.06 -15.08
CA HIS A 94 6.52 3.23 -13.64
C HIS A 94 7.95 2.97 -13.14
N PHE A 95 8.83 2.47 -14.01
CA PHE A 95 10.25 2.25 -13.73
C PHE A 95 11.16 3.27 -14.40
N GLN A 96 10.67 3.98 -15.41
CA GLN A 96 11.43 5.03 -16.07
C GLN A 96 11.72 6.20 -15.13
N GLU A 97 12.71 7.02 -15.48
CA GLU A 97 13.12 8.18 -14.70
C GLU A 97 11.94 9.11 -14.42
N ASN A 98 11.85 9.56 -13.18
CA ASN A 98 10.78 10.40 -12.70
C ASN A 98 11.33 11.42 -11.70
N PRO A 99 11.08 12.74 -11.89
CA PRO A 99 11.56 13.75 -10.95
C PRO A 99 10.89 13.68 -9.57
N ASP A 100 9.76 12.96 -9.45
CA ASP A 100 9.00 12.87 -8.20
C ASP A 100 9.59 11.81 -7.24
N ASN A 101 10.45 10.87 -7.76
CA ASN A 101 11.11 9.85 -6.95
C ASN A 101 12.35 9.27 -7.66
N ASP A 102 13.35 8.83 -6.87
CA ASP A 102 14.51 8.06 -7.35
C ASP A 102 14.29 6.57 -7.05
N LYS A 103 13.97 5.81 -8.08
CA LYS A 103 13.70 4.36 -7.98
C LYS A 103 14.93 3.56 -8.35
N ARG A 104 15.55 2.91 -7.37
CA ARG A 104 16.70 2.02 -7.54
C ARG A 104 16.27 0.56 -7.47
N SER A 105 16.60 -0.20 -8.50
CA SER A 105 16.10 -1.56 -8.66
C SER A 105 17.21 -2.54 -9.01
N TRP A 106 17.07 -3.78 -8.53
CA TRP A 106 17.99 -4.88 -8.80
C TRP A 106 17.20 -6.16 -9.03
N ILE A 107 17.78 -7.06 -9.80
CA ILE A 107 17.36 -8.47 -9.91
C ILE A 107 18.29 -9.36 -9.11
N VAL A 108 17.73 -10.42 -8.56
CA VAL A 108 18.45 -11.46 -7.80
C VAL A 108 18.53 -12.70 -8.66
N ILE A 109 19.75 -13.18 -8.90
CA ILE A 109 20.00 -14.30 -9.83
C ILE A 109 20.66 -15.44 -9.04
N VAL A 110 20.18 -16.66 -9.24
CA VAL A 110 20.76 -17.88 -8.70
C VAL A 110 20.97 -18.88 -9.85
N GLY A 111 22.22 -19.19 -10.15
CA GLY A 111 22.57 -19.87 -11.39
C GLY A 111 22.30 -18.96 -12.58
N ASP A 112 21.44 -19.39 -13.49
CA ASP A 112 21.00 -18.61 -14.65
C ASP A 112 19.59 -18.03 -14.50
N ASP A 113 18.91 -18.33 -13.36
CA ASP A 113 17.52 -17.92 -13.13
C ASP A 113 17.42 -16.60 -12.35
N VAL A 114 16.60 -15.67 -12.82
CA VAL A 114 16.11 -14.54 -12.00
C VAL A 114 15.12 -15.09 -10.97
N VAL A 115 15.41 -14.94 -9.69
CA VAL A 115 14.65 -15.54 -8.58
C VAL A 115 14.05 -14.52 -7.62
N GLY A 116 14.22 -13.25 -7.92
CA GLY A 116 13.67 -12.18 -7.11
C GLY A 116 14.11 -10.81 -7.57
N ARG A 117 13.64 -9.81 -6.84
CA ARG A 117 13.95 -8.40 -7.08
C ARG A 117 14.08 -7.62 -5.79
N VAL A 118 14.80 -6.51 -5.87
CA VAL A 118 14.93 -5.50 -4.81
C VAL A 118 14.58 -4.15 -5.42
N ILE A 119 13.77 -3.38 -4.74
CA ILE A 119 13.48 -1.99 -5.12
C ILE A 119 13.64 -1.12 -3.87
N VAL A 120 14.28 0.03 -4.04
CA VAL A 120 14.29 1.14 -3.09
C VAL A 120 13.76 2.35 -3.81
N ASP A 121 12.65 2.88 -3.34
CA ASP A 121 11.96 4.05 -3.91
C ASP A 121 12.13 5.23 -2.95
N ILE A 122 12.74 6.29 -3.41
CA ILE A 122 13.18 7.44 -2.60
C ILE A 122 12.37 8.65 -3.05
N PRO A 123 11.37 9.09 -2.26
CA PRO A 123 10.60 10.30 -2.56
C PRO A 123 11.48 11.53 -2.73
N ALA A 124 11.11 12.40 -3.67
CA ALA A 124 11.84 13.64 -3.94
C ALA A 124 11.39 14.81 -3.05
N GLU A 125 10.38 14.63 -2.20
CA GLU A 125 9.87 15.64 -1.28
C GLU A 125 10.99 16.19 -0.39
N GLU A 126 11.06 17.53 -0.29
CA GLU A 126 12.07 18.21 0.51
C GLU A 126 11.92 17.85 2.00
N GLY A 127 13.02 17.43 2.60
CA GLY A 127 13.03 17.03 4.02
C GLY A 127 12.51 15.62 4.31
N SER A 128 12.10 14.87 3.29
CA SER A 128 11.68 13.47 3.47
C SER A 128 12.77 12.64 4.15
N GLN A 129 12.37 11.86 5.15
CA GLN A 129 13.24 10.92 5.85
C GLN A 129 13.04 9.48 5.37
N VAL A 130 12.05 9.22 4.53
CA VAL A 130 11.58 7.89 4.17
C VAL A 130 12.27 7.36 2.92
N ALA A 131 12.56 6.06 2.92
CA ALA A 131 12.74 5.26 1.71
C ALA A 131 11.79 4.07 1.78
N TYR A 132 11.00 3.90 0.75
CA TYR A 132 10.15 2.73 0.55
C TYR A 132 10.96 1.61 -0.08
N TRP A 133 10.70 0.37 0.33
CA TRP A 133 11.48 -0.74 -0.19
C TRP A 133 10.69 -2.03 -0.28
N ILE A 134 11.11 -2.89 -1.18
CA ILE A 134 10.68 -4.28 -1.26
C ILE A 134 11.88 -5.20 -1.51
N ILE A 135 11.83 -6.40 -0.94
CA ILE A 135 12.65 -7.56 -1.27
C ILE A 135 11.68 -8.70 -1.52
N GLU A 136 11.59 -9.12 -2.75
CA GLU A 136 10.72 -10.22 -3.15
C GLU A 136 11.56 -11.34 -3.73
N LEU A 137 11.38 -12.55 -3.20
CA LEU A 137 12.11 -13.76 -3.57
C LEU A 137 11.13 -14.92 -3.74
N LEU A 138 11.30 -15.70 -4.78
CA LEU A 138 10.58 -16.97 -4.96
C LEU A 138 10.78 -17.88 -3.74
N GLU A 139 9.73 -18.62 -3.35
CA GLU A 139 9.75 -19.50 -2.16
C GLU A 139 10.93 -20.46 -2.17
N ARG A 140 11.29 -21.01 -3.36
CA ARG A 140 12.37 -21.98 -3.55
C ARG A 140 13.76 -21.48 -3.12
N VAL A 141 13.97 -20.18 -3.00
CA VAL A 141 15.24 -19.57 -2.58
C VAL A 141 15.18 -18.90 -1.21
N GLN A 142 14.01 -18.82 -0.60
CA GLN A 142 13.84 -18.25 0.74
C GLN A 142 14.48 -19.13 1.83
N GLY A 143 14.79 -18.53 3.00
CA GLY A 143 15.38 -19.23 4.14
C GLY A 143 16.87 -19.55 4.01
N ARG A 144 17.53 -19.11 2.93
CA ARG A 144 18.97 -19.32 2.66
C ARG A 144 19.86 -18.16 3.07
N GLY A 145 19.32 -17.12 3.73
CA GLY A 145 20.06 -15.93 4.16
C GLY A 145 20.06 -14.78 3.16
N ILE A 146 19.71 -15.01 1.89
CA ILE A 146 19.72 -14.01 0.80
C ILE A 146 18.98 -12.73 1.21
N GLY A 147 17.72 -12.83 1.67
CA GLY A 147 16.94 -11.67 2.07
C GLY A 147 17.60 -10.81 3.16
N SER A 148 18.34 -11.43 4.09
CA SER A 148 19.06 -10.70 5.14
C SER A 148 20.26 -9.91 4.61
N GLU A 149 20.94 -10.42 3.60
CA GLU A 149 22.05 -9.71 2.94
C GLU A 149 21.51 -8.59 2.06
N LEU A 150 20.41 -8.83 1.33
CA LEU A 150 19.73 -7.83 0.50
C LEU A 150 19.21 -6.64 1.33
N LEU A 151 18.75 -6.88 2.57
CA LEU A 151 18.34 -5.79 3.44
C LEU A 151 19.52 -4.84 3.76
N GLY A 152 20.74 -5.35 3.88
CA GLY A 152 21.93 -4.51 3.98
C GLY A 152 22.09 -3.56 2.78
N VAL A 153 21.81 -4.03 1.57
CA VAL A 153 21.83 -3.18 0.36
C VAL A 153 20.74 -2.10 0.41
N VAL A 154 19.53 -2.46 0.87
CA VAL A 154 18.44 -1.50 1.07
C VAL A 154 18.84 -0.41 2.06
N GLU A 155 19.33 -0.80 3.24
CA GLU A 155 19.76 0.12 4.29
C GLU A 155 20.88 1.05 3.83
N ASP A 156 21.91 0.49 3.16
CA ASP A 156 23.01 1.28 2.61
C ASP A 156 22.55 2.25 1.52
N THR A 157 21.58 1.84 0.71
CA THR A 157 21.00 2.69 -0.34
C THR A 157 20.24 3.86 0.27
N ALA A 158 19.41 3.60 1.27
CA ALA A 158 18.67 4.62 1.99
C ALA A 158 19.60 5.61 2.70
N ARG A 159 20.62 5.11 3.44
CA ARG A 159 21.61 5.99 4.12
C ARG A 159 22.38 6.87 3.13
N LYS A 160 22.79 6.33 1.98
CA LYS A 160 23.47 7.11 0.92
C LYS A 160 22.59 8.20 0.32
N ALA A 161 21.27 8.00 0.35
CA ALA A 161 20.28 9.00 -0.05
C ALA A 161 19.87 9.95 1.10
N GLY A 162 20.49 9.82 2.29
CA GLY A 162 20.17 10.64 3.46
C GLY A 162 18.84 10.28 4.13
N ARG A 163 18.31 9.07 3.88
CA ARG A 163 17.08 8.59 4.48
C ARG A 163 17.36 7.80 5.76
N THR A 164 16.56 8.03 6.78
CA THR A 164 16.70 7.41 8.10
C THR A 164 15.53 6.51 8.48
N VAL A 165 14.48 6.49 7.68
CA VAL A 165 13.29 5.65 7.89
C VAL A 165 13.09 4.74 6.69
N LEU A 166 12.91 3.45 6.97
CA LEU A 166 12.56 2.44 5.98
C LEU A 166 11.13 2.00 6.19
N GLU A 167 10.32 2.03 5.14
CA GLU A 167 8.95 1.53 5.15
C GLU A 167 8.72 0.52 4.03
N SER A 168 7.92 -0.50 4.35
CA SER A 168 7.64 -1.61 3.44
C SER A 168 6.30 -2.25 3.77
N TRP A 169 5.68 -2.81 2.77
CA TRP A 169 4.41 -3.53 2.88
C TRP A 169 4.58 -4.98 2.45
N ALA A 170 4.01 -5.89 3.23
CA ALA A 170 4.01 -7.31 2.90
C ALA A 170 2.59 -7.87 3.00
N GLU A 171 2.17 -8.58 1.96
CA GLU A 171 0.90 -9.31 1.97
C GLU A 171 1.03 -10.58 2.81
N HIS A 172 0.02 -10.83 3.63
CA HIS A 172 -0.12 -11.99 4.49
C HIS A 172 -1.45 -12.68 4.15
N PRO A 173 -1.44 -13.74 3.35
CA PRO A 173 -2.65 -14.50 3.08
C PRO A 173 -3.20 -15.09 4.39
N GLU A 174 -4.51 -15.26 4.45
CA GLU A 174 -5.14 -15.93 5.60
C GLU A 174 -4.63 -17.38 5.68
N PRO A 175 -4.25 -17.84 6.88
CA PRO A 175 -3.73 -19.19 7.06
C PRO A 175 -4.76 -20.24 6.67
N HIS A 176 -4.31 -21.28 5.99
CA HIS A 176 -5.14 -22.45 5.73
C HIS A 176 -5.67 -23.06 7.04
N PRO A 177 -6.83 -23.72 7.03
CA PRO A 177 -7.36 -24.41 8.20
C PRO A 177 -6.30 -25.35 8.80
N GLY A 178 -5.95 -25.14 10.09
CA GLY A 178 -4.92 -25.89 10.80
C GLY A 178 -3.51 -25.27 10.81
N ALA A 179 -3.30 -24.13 10.15
CA ALA A 179 -2.06 -23.37 10.28
C ALA A 179 -1.91 -22.71 11.67
N PRO A 180 -0.68 -22.32 12.07
CA PRO A 180 -0.46 -21.63 13.34
C PRO A 180 -1.32 -20.37 13.47
N THR A 181 -2.00 -20.25 14.61
CA THR A 181 -2.96 -19.16 14.87
C THR A 181 -2.33 -17.94 15.54
N GLU A 182 -1.02 -17.93 15.77
CA GLU A 182 -0.35 -16.76 16.35
C GLU A 182 -0.43 -15.57 15.39
N ARG A 183 -0.98 -14.46 15.89
CA ARG A 183 -1.19 -13.25 15.11
C ARG A 183 -0.52 -12.05 15.78
N LEU A 184 -0.13 -11.08 14.97
CA LEU A 184 0.33 -9.77 15.41
C LEU A 184 -0.78 -8.76 15.22
N ALA A 185 -1.04 -7.95 16.24
CA ALA A 185 -1.97 -6.83 16.16
C ALA A 185 -1.21 -5.55 15.82
N ALA A 186 -1.83 -4.70 15.01
CA ALA A 186 -1.34 -3.36 14.79
C ALA A 186 -1.48 -2.50 16.06
N PRO A 187 -0.58 -1.54 16.33
CA PRO A 187 -0.69 -0.61 17.46
C PRO A 187 -1.94 0.25 17.41
N THR A 188 -2.53 0.44 16.23
CA THR A 188 -3.81 1.15 16.04
C THR A 188 -4.98 0.50 16.77
N GLY A 189 -4.85 -0.77 17.16
CA GLY A 189 -5.95 -1.58 17.69
C GLY A 189 -6.88 -2.14 16.62
N PHE A 190 -6.59 -1.90 15.33
CA PHE A 190 -7.34 -2.40 14.18
C PHE A 190 -6.48 -3.33 13.33
N GLY A 191 -7.04 -4.45 12.94
CA GLY A 191 -6.39 -5.44 12.09
C GLY A 191 -5.35 -6.30 12.81
N THR A 192 -5.15 -7.48 12.27
CA THR A 192 -4.11 -8.43 12.68
C THR A 192 -3.58 -9.17 11.47
N ILE A 193 -2.31 -9.52 11.49
CA ILE A 193 -1.68 -10.39 10.48
C ILE A 193 -1.19 -11.70 11.12
N PRO A 194 -1.09 -12.80 10.39
CA PRO A 194 -0.44 -14.01 10.90
C PRO A 194 1.04 -13.76 11.19
N LEU A 195 1.57 -14.41 12.23
CA LEU A 195 3.01 -14.44 12.48
C LEU A 195 3.65 -15.49 11.56
N ASP A 196 3.66 -15.23 10.28
CA ASP A 196 4.23 -16.07 9.22
C ASP A 196 5.73 -15.80 8.96
N ARG A 197 6.26 -16.27 7.85
CA ARG A 197 7.67 -16.07 7.50
C ARG A 197 8.01 -14.59 7.25
N PRO A 198 7.26 -13.83 6.43
CA PRO A 198 7.48 -12.40 6.26
C PRO A 198 7.43 -11.63 7.58
N ALA A 199 6.40 -11.81 8.40
CA ALA A 199 6.27 -11.14 9.69
C ALA A 199 7.45 -11.42 10.63
N ARG A 200 7.92 -12.69 10.69
CA ARG A 200 9.13 -13.05 11.47
C ARG A 200 10.39 -12.43 10.90
N TYR A 201 10.49 -12.29 9.57
CA TYR A 201 11.63 -11.63 8.92
C TYR A 201 11.71 -10.16 9.31
N TYR A 202 10.64 -9.39 9.16
CA TYR A 202 10.59 -7.98 9.53
C TYR A 202 10.96 -7.76 11.00
N ARG A 203 10.35 -8.51 11.92
CA ARG A 203 10.63 -8.42 13.36
C ARG A 203 12.08 -8.75 13.68
N ARG A 204 12.64 -9.80 13.07
CA ARG A 204 14.06 -10.20 13.29
C ARG A 204 15.03 -9.11 12.88
N HIS A 205 14.67 -8.33 11.87
CA HIS A 205 15.50 -7.25 11.34
C HIS A 205 15.17 -5.87 11.91
N GLY A 206 14.43 -5.83 13.02
CA GLY A 206 14.19 -4.60 13.79
C GLY A 206 13.10 -3.70 13.22
N HIS A 207 12.24 -4.22 12.34
CA HIS A 207 11.05 -3.49 11.91
C HIS A 207 9.90 -3.68 12.90
N THR A 208 9.06 -2.65 13.04
CA THR A 208 7.81 -2.66 13.79
C THR A 208 6.63 -2.67 12.83
N LEU A 209 5.57 -3.40 13.20
CA LEU A 209 4.29 -3.35 12.49
C LEU A 209 3.57 -2.10 12.94
N GLU A 210 3.31 -1.16 12.02
CA GLU A 210 2.66 0.11 12.34
C GLU A 210 1.17 0.10 11.98
N GLN A 211 0.81 -0.52 10.87
CA GLN A 211 -0.54 -0.53 10.33
C GLN A 211 -0.86 -1.88 9.69
N VAL A 212 -2.12 -2.21 9.61
CA VAL A 212 -2.61 -3.35 8.82
C VAL A 212 -3.61 -2.83 7.81
N ASP A 213 -3.34 -3.07 6.54
CA ASP A 213 -4.29 -2.82 5.47
C ASP A 213 -5.06 -4.10 5.14
N ARG A 214 -6.29 -3.94 4.71
CA ARG A 214 -7.13 -5.01 4.19
C ARG A 214 -7.19 -4.94 2.68
N LYS A 215 -6.81 -6.02 2.01
CA LYS A 215 -7.15 -6.26 0.60
C LYS A 215 -8.57 -6.80 0.54
N SER A 216 -9.41 -6.16 -0.23
CA SER A 216 -10.80 -6.56 -0.41
C SER A 216 -11.13 -6.72 -1.88
N ILE A 217 -12.03 -7.66 -2.18
CA ILE A 217 -12.45 -8.02 -3.54
C ILE A 217 -13.95 -7.79 -3.68
N LEU A 218 -14.35 -7.12 -4.74
CA LEU A 218 -15.74 -7.06 -5.22
C LEU A 218 -15.87 -7.92 -6.47
N GLU A 219 -16.54 -9.05 -6.36
CA GLU A 219 -16.93 -9.83 -7.53
C GLU A 219 -18.06 -9.12 -8.29
N PHE A 220 -17.94 -9.06 -9.60
CA PHE A 220 -19.00 -8.49 -10.41
C PHE A 220 -20.14 -9.50 -10.57
N GLU A 221 -21.15 -9.33 -9.74
CA GLU A 221 -22.42 -10.04 -9.88
C GLU A 221 -23.18 -9.56 -11.15
N PRO A 222 -24.04 -10.41 -11.74
CA PRO A 222 -24.89 -10.02 -12.87
C PRO A 222 -25.76 -8.80 -12.57
N SER A 223 -26.17 -8.63 -11.31
CA SER A 223 -26.98 -7.52 -10.83
C SER A 223 -26.18 -6.61 -9.91
N LEU A 224 -26.04 -5.35 -10.31
CA LEU A 224 -25.50 -4.29 -9.47
C LEU A 224 -26.61 -3.55 -8.70
N SER A 225 -27.66 -4.26 -8.34
CA SER A 225 -28.86 -3.65 -7.69
C SER A 225 -28.53 -2.98 -6.36
N THR A 226 -27.66 -3.59 -5.54
CA THR A 226 -27.19 -3.01 -4.27
C THR A 226 -26.43 -1.70 -4.53
N VAL A 227 -25.50 -1.70 -5.49
CA VAL A 227 -24.72 -0.50 -5.84
C VAL A 227 -25.63 0.61 -6.34
N THR A 228 -26.63 0.28 -7.18
CA THR A 228 -27.62 1.24 -7.71
C THR A 228 -28.49 1.83 -6.58
N ALA A 229 -28.96 0.99 -5.66
CA ALA A 229 -29.74 1.46 -4.52
C ALA A 229 -28.93 2.38 -3.59
N MET A 230 -27.69 2.01 -3.30
CA MET A 230 -26.76 2.81 -2.48
C MET A 230 -26.43 4.15 -3.14
N GLN A 231 -26.25 4.18 -4.48
CA GLN A 231 -26.07 5.43 -5.20
C GLN A 231 -27.29 6.34 -5.06
N ALA A 232 -28.50 5.83 -5.27
CA ALA A 232 -29.72 6.58 -5.15
C ALA A 232 -29.92 7.14 -3.72
N GLU A 233 -29.61 6.35 -2.70
CA GLU A 233 -29.61 6.79 -1.31
C GLU A 233 -28.61 7.92 -1.06
N ALA A 234 -27.36 7.78 -1.53
CA ALA A 234 -26.33 8.79 -1.35
C ALA A 234 -26.67 10.13 -2.03
N LEU A 235 -27.31 10.09 -3.22
CA LEU A 235 -27.75 11.28 -3.94
C LEU A 235 -28.68 12.17 -3.11
N VAL A 236 -29.53 11.61 -2.27
CA VAL A 236 -30.44 12.39 -1.40
C VAL A 236 -29.67 13.28 -0.42
N HIS A 237 -28.44 12.88 -0.06
CA HIS A 237 -27.58 13.59 0.90
C HIS A 237 -26.57 14.52 0.24
N ALA A 238 -26.46 14.49 -1.09
CA ALA A 238 -25.45 15.21 -1.87
C ALA A 238 -25.97 16.52 -2.49
N ALA A 239 -26.93 17.19 -1.85
CA ALA A 239 -27.40 18.49 -2.32
C ALA A 239 -26.25 19.50 -2.39
N GLY A 240 -26.14 20.21 -3.53
CA GLY A 240 -25.04 21.15 -3.80
C GLY A 240 -23.79 20.50 -4.39
N TYR A 241 -23.87 19.22 -4.74
CA TYR A 241 -22.80 18.50 -5.41
C TYR A 241 -23.33 17.80 -6.67
N ARG A 242 -22.50 17.74 -7.71
CA ARG A 242 -22.78 16.93 -8.89
C ARG A 242 -21.68 15.91 -9.12
N VAL A 243 -22.02 14.77 -9.66
CA VAL A 243 -21.06 13.73 -10.06
C VAL A 243 -20.58 14.02 -11.48
N GLU A 244 -19.28 14.03 -11.65
CA GLU A 244 -18.59 14.13 -12.94
C GLU A 244 -17.71 12.91 -13.13
N GLN A 245 -17.61 12.43 -14.37
CA GLN A 245 -16.80 11.26 -14.70
C GLN A 245 -16.00 11.49 -15.97
N TRP A 246 -14.75 11.10 -15.95
CA TRP A 246 -13.88 11.15 -17.12
C TRP A 246 -12.85 10.03 -17.08
N ARG A 247 -12.30 9.68 -18.23
CA ARG A 247 -11.06 8.92 -18.33
C ARG A 247 -9.90 9.91 -18.40
N LEU A 248 -8.70 9.48 -17.98
CA LEU A 248 -7.51 10.31 -18.17
C LEU A 248 -7.34 10.69 -19.65
N PRO A 249 -6.86 11.91 -19.96
CA PRO A 249 -6.41 12.93 -18.99
C PRO A 249 -7.57 13.69 -18.34
N VAL A 250 -7.28 14.32 -17.19
CA VAL A 250 -8.23 15.16 -16.46
C VAL A 250 -8.64 16.38 -17.32
N PRO A 251 -9.95 16.69 -17.45
CA PRO A 251 -10.40 17.87 -18.18
C PRO A 251 -9.82 19.18 -17.59
N ASP A 252 -9.41 20.11 -18.44
CA ASP A 252 -8.72 21.36 -18.06
C ASP A 252 -9.39 22.10 -16.91
N ARG A 253 -10.73 22.20 -16.94
CA ARG A 253 -11.54 22.88 -15.92
C ARG A 253 -11.40 22.29 -14.51
N TYR A 254 -10.88 21.05 -14.37
CA TYR A 254 -10.76 20.36 -13.09
C TYR A 254 -9.31 20.13 -12.67
N ARG A 255 -8.32 20.36 -13.54
CA ARG A 255 -6.91 20.01 -13.29
C ARG A 255 -6.37 20.59 -11.97
N GLU A 256 -6.57 21.88 -11.75
CA GLU A 256 -6.09 22.55 -10.51
C GLU A 256 -6.75 21.98 -9.25
N SER A 257 -8.07 21.83 -9.25
CA SER A 257 -8.78 21.32 -8.06
C SER A 257 -8.57 19.83 -7.85
N PHE A 258 -8.35 19.06 -8.92
CA PHE A 258 -8.03 17.65 -8.83
C PHE A 258 -6.59 17.43 -8.32
N ALA A 259 -5.61 18.17 -8.83
CA ALA A 259 -4.23 18.15 -8.32
C ALA A 259 -4.21 18.51 -6.82
N TRP A 260 -4.94 19.54 -6.41
CA TRP A 260 -5.10 19.87 -5.00
C TRP A 260 -5.69 18.71 -4.19
N ALA A 261 -6.75 18.07 -4.68
CA ALA A 261 -7.34 16.93 -4.00
C ALA A 261 -6.36 15.73 -3.90
N LYS A 262 -5.55 15.50 -4.92
CA LYS A 262 -4.46 14.48 -4.89
C LYS A 262 -3.43 14.81 -3.81
N SER A 263 -2.99 16.08 -3.67
CA SER A 263 -2.08 16.49 -2.59
C SER A 263 -2.64 16.13 -1.20
N ARG A 264 -3.96 16.21 -1.03
CA ARG A 264 -4.61 15.92 0.27
C ARG A 264 -4.69 14.42 0.60
N MET A 265 -4.42 13.52 -0.36
CA MET A 265 -4.37 12.08 -0.08
C MET A 265 -3.35 11.74 0.99
N SER A 266 -2.14 12.30 0.89
CA SER A 266 -1.05 12.02 1.84
C SER A 266 -1.38 12.44 3.28
N THR A 267 -2.15 13.52 3.46
CA THR A 267 -2.42 14.08 4.80
C THR A 267 -3.79 13.75 5.39
N ASP A 268 -4.76 13.36 4.57
CA ASP A 268 -6.14 13.09 4.99
C ASP A 268 -6.46 11.59 5.14
N ALA A 269 -5.60 10.70 4.62
CA ALA A 269 -5.68 9.25 4.84
C ALA A 269 -5.07 8.86 6.20
N PRO A 270 -5.57 7.80 6.86
CA PRO A 270 -4.93 7.27 8.06
C PRO A 270 -3.55 6.70 7.75
N ALA A 271 -2.53 7.07 8.52
CA ALA A 271 -1.15 6.63 8.34
C ALA A 271 -0.56 5.93 9.58
N ALA A 272 -1.32 5.84 10.68
CA ALA A 272 -0.88 5.21 11.94
C ALA A 272 0.49 5.73 12.43
N GLY A 273 1.47 4.85 12.61
CA GLY A 273 2.85 5.18 12.99
C GLY A 273 3.82 5.34 11.81
N LEU A 274 3.31 5.31 10.57
CA LEU A 274 4.12 5.54 9.36
C LEU A 274 4.49 7.01 9.22
N GLU A 275 5.64 7.26 8.62
CA GLU A 275 6.04 8.62 8.23
C GLU A 275 5.41 8.94 6.88
N VAL A 276 4.65 10.02 6.83
CA VAL A 276 3.98 10.45 5.60
C VAL A 276 4.40 11.88 5.28
N ASP A 277 5.06 12.03 4.17
CA ASP A 277 5.40 13.34 3.63
C ASP A 277 4.15 14.01 3.02
N GLU A 278 4.04 15.32 3.15
CA GLU A 278 3.02 16.07 2.44
C GLU A 278 3.40 16.17 0.96
N GLU A 279 2.68 15.45 0.13
CA GLU A 279 2.89 15.51 -1.32
C GLU A 279 2.29 16.79 -1.90
N VAL A 280 3.08 17.51 -2.68
CA VAL A 280 2.59 18.66 -3.44
C VAL A 280 2.34 18.23 -4.88
N TRP A 281 1.08 18.28 -5.29
CA TRP A 281 0.68 18.00 -6.67
C TRP A 281 0.42 19.32 -7.39
N ASP A 282 1.33 19.69 -8.26
CA ASP A 282 1.14 20.73 -9.25
C ASP A 282 0.63 20.16 -10.59
N LEU A 283 0.40 21.01 -11.55
CA LEU A 283 -0.11 20.59 -12.88
C LEU A 283 0.90 19.73 -13.65
N GLU A 284 2.20 19.96 -13.46
CA GLU A 284 3.25 19.19 -14.12
C GLU A 284 3.34 17.77 -13.52
N ARG A 285 3.24 17.62 -12.19
CA ARG A 285 3.18 16.31 -11.52
C ARG A 285 1.92 15.54 -11.95
N LEU A 286 0.78 16.23 -12.05
CA LEU A 286 -0.44 15.62 -12.55
C LEU A 286 -0.26 15.13 -14.00
N GLU A 287 0.36 15.91 -14.86
CA GLU A 287 0.64 15.52 -16.24
C GLU A 287 1.56 14.30 -16.35
N ARG A 288 2.63 14.26 -15.57
CA ARG A 288 3.53 13.09 -15.50
C ARG A 288 2.79 11.85 -15.00
N HIS A 289 1.93 12.00 -14.00
CA HIS A 289 1.11 10.91 -13.47
C HIS A 289 0.18 10.35 -14.54
N GLU A 290 -0.56 11.21 -15.24
CA GLU A 290 -1.45 10.83 -16.32
C GLU A 290 -0.71 10.13 -17.47
N ALA A 291 0.44 10.68 -17.87
CA ALA A 291 1.26 10.14 -18.95
C ALA A 291 1.68 8.69 -18.66
N ARG A 292 2.11 8.38 -17.43
CA ARG A 292 2.51 7.02 -17.04
C ARG A 292 1.40 5.98 -17.25
N TYR A 293 0.15 6.31 -16.87
CA TYR A 293 -0.97 5.39 -17.09
C TYR A 293 -1.34 5.24 -18.56
N LEU A 294 -1.31 6.35 -19.31
CA LEU A 294 -1.61 6.34 -20.74
C LEU A 294 -0.53 5.57 -21.53
N GLU A 295 0.73 5.79 -21.24
CA GLU A 295 1.87 5.08 -21.85
C GLU A 295 1.87 3.59 -21.48
N ALA A 296 1.43 3.25 -20.27
CA ALA A 296 1.22 1.86 -19.84
C ALA A 296 0.02 1.18 -20.53
N GLY A 297 -0.72 1.87 -21.38
CA GLY A 297 -1.93 1.36 -22.02
C GLY A 297 -3.05 1.08 -21.03
N GLN A 298 -3.02 1.72 -19.86
CA GLN A 298 -4.04 1.56 -18.83
C GLN A 298 -5.22 2.49 -19.03
N THR A 299 -6.40 2.02 -18.68
CA THR A 299 -7.62 2.85 -18.60
C THR A 299 -7.85 3.23 -17.15
N VAL A 300 -7.88 4.51 -16.85
CA VAL A 300 -8.26 5.04 -15.53
C VAL A 300 -9.55 5.82 -15.67
N LEU A 301 -10.57 5.44 -14.90
CA LEU A 301 -11.81 6.20 -14.73
C LEU A 301 -11.73 6.98 -13.43
N VAL A 302 -11.82 8.29 -13.51
CA VAL A 302 -12.03 9.17 -12.36
C VAL A 302 -13.52 9.44 -12.21
N THR A 303 -14.06 9.22 -11.02
CA THR A 303 -15.41 9.65 -10.63
C THR A 303 -15.28 10.68 -9.52
N ALA A 304 -15.70 11.89 -9.77
CA ALA A 304 -15.54 13.01 -8.86
C ALA A 304 -16.88 13.58 -8.40
N ALA A 305 -16.94 14.07 -7.16
CA ALA A 305 -17.96 15.00 -6.73
C ALA A 305 -17.42 16.42 -6.86
N VAL A 306 -18.16 17.24 -7.61
CA VAL A 306 -17.87 18.66 -7.83
C VAL A 306 -18.85 19.48 -7.01
N HIS A 307 -18.33 20.37 -6.16
CA HIS A 307 -19.13 21.30 -5.40
C HIS A 307 -19.70 22.37 -6.30
N GLU A 308 -21.02 22.50 -6.42
CA GLU A 308 -21.69 23.33 -7.42
C GLU A 308 -21.39 24.84 -7.26
N ALA A 309 -21.27 25.30 -6.03
CA ALA A 309 -21.03 26.73 -5.76
C ALA A 309 -19.61 27.19 -6.12
N SER A 310 -18.59 26.33 -5.97
CA SER A 310 -17.19 26.66 -6.29
C SER A 310 -16.72 26.11 -7.63
N GLY A 311 -17.40 25.09 -8.17
CA GLY A 311 -16.98 24.37 -9.38
C GLY A 311 -15.78 23.45 -9.16
N GLN A 312 -15.31 23.27 -7.92
CA GLN A 312 -14.11 22.51 -7.59
C GLN A 312 -14.41 21.03 -7.32
N VAL A 313 -13.45 20.17 -7.66
CA VAL A 313 -13.42 18.76 -7.25
C VAL A 313 -13.17 18.71 -5.75
N VAL A 314 -14.07 18.06 -5.01
CA VAL A 314 -14.00 17.96 -3.54
C VAL A 314 -14.01 16.52 -3.03
N ALA A 315 -14.24 15.57 -3.94
CA ALA A 315 -14.09 14.16 -3.68
C ALA A 315 -13.80 13.45 -5.00
N PHE A 316 -13.04 12.36 -4.96
CA PHE A 316 -12.77 11.55 -6.14
C PHE A 316 -12.57 10.08 -5.78
N ASN A 317 -12.79 9.21 -6.76
CA ASN A 317 -12.49 7.79 -6.75
C ASN A 317 -11.90 7.42 -8.10
N GLU A 318 -10.90 6.57 -8.13
CA GLU A 318 -10.23 6.10 -9.34
C GLU A 318 -10.37 4.58 -9.47
N LEU A 319 -10.76 4.14 -10.68
CA LEU A 319 -10.77 2.74 -11.09
C LEU A 319 -9.85 2.57 -12.28
N CYS A 320 -9.03 1.52 -12.25
CA CYS A 320 -8.00 1.27 -13.26
C CYS A 320 -8.03 -0.18 -13.74
N SER A 321 -7.72 -0.40 -15.01
CA SER A 321 -7.36 -1.72 -15.56
C SER A 321 -6.29 -1.57 -16.61
N GLY A 322 -5.57 -2.68 -16.86
CA GLY A 322 -4.63 -2.79 -17.97
C GLY A 322 -5.34 -2.97 -19.33
N ALA A 323 -4.54 -3.26 -20.35
CA ALA A 323 -5.03 -3.47 -21.72
C ALA A 323 -5.82 -4.78 -21.89
N ASP A 324 -5.62 -5.77 -21.02
CA ASP A 324 -6.41 -7.01 -21.06
C ASP A 324 -7.80 -6.75 -20.46
N PRO A 325 -8.87 -6.85 -21.26
CA PRO A 325 -10.22 -6.58 -20.79
C PRO A 325 -10.75 -7.62 -19.80
N THR A 326 -10.10 -8.79 -19.69
CA THR A 326 -10.47 -9.88 -18.76
C THR A 326 -9.70 -9.83 -17.45
N ALA A 327 -8.71 -8.94 -17.34
CA ALA A 327 -7.94 -8.78 -16.11
C ALA A 327 -8.77 -8.18 -14.99
N THR A 328 -8.36 -8.47 -13.77
CA THR A 328 -8.90 -7.85 -12.55
C THR A 328 -8.67 -6.34 -12.58
N SER A 329 -9.70 -5.58 -12.23
CA SER A 329 -9.62 -4.14 -12.08
C SER A 329 -9.15 -3.75 -10.68
N GLN A 330 -8.57 -2.56 -10.56
CA GLN A 330 -8.11 -2.02 -9.28
C GLN A 330 -8.87 -0.74 -8.95
N GLN A 331 -9.35 -0.64 -7.74
CA GLN A 331 -9.78 0.63 -7.17
C GLN A 331 -8.60 1.26 -6.45
N MET A 332 -8.18 2.36 -6.97
CA MET A 332 -7.06 3.15 -6.49
C MET A 332 -7.50 4.16 -5.43
N ASP A 333 -7.07 5.39 -5.53
CA ASP A 333 -7.37 6.43 -4.56
C ASP A 333 -8.86 6.71 -4.42
N THR A 334 -9.27 6.96 -3.18
CA THR A 334 -10.59 7.50 -2.85
C THR A 334 -10.47 8.51 -1.74
N LEU A 335 -10.86 9.74 -2.01
CA LEU A 335 -10.82 10.81 -1.03
C LEU A 335 -12.12 11.60 -1.03
N VAL A 336 -12.51 12.06 0.15
CA VAL A 336 -13.46 13.17 0.36
C VAL A 336 -12.74 14.20 1.20
N LEU A 337 -12.55 15.41 0.69
CA LEU A 337 -11.94 16.51 1.41
C LEU A 337 -12.68 16.74 2.72
N ARG A 338 -11.94 17.04 3.78
CA ARG A 338 -12.44 17.08 5.17
C ARG A 338 -13.66 17.98 5.33
N GLU A 339 -13.65 19.14 4.66
CA GLU A 339 -14.70 20.15 4.73
C GLU A 339 -16.00 19.72 4.06
N HIS A 340 -15.94 18.68 3.21
CA HIS A 340 -17.05 18.13 2.44
C HIS A 340 -17.52 16.76 2.92
N ARG A 341 -17.02 16.29 4.07
CA ARG A 341 -17.47 15.04 4.70
C ARG A 341 -18.88 15.22 5.28
N GLY A 342 -19.56 14.10 5.53
CA GLY A 342 -20.93 14.10 6.07
C GLY A 342 -22.05 14.13 5.01
N HIS A 343 -21.73 14.33 3.74
CA HIS A 343 -22.67 14.37 2.61
C HIS A 343 -22.76 13.06 1.82
N ARG A 344 -22.27 11.95 2.36
CA ARG A 344 -22.19 10.62 1.73
C ARG A 344 -21.49 10.61 0.36
N LEU A 345 -20.61 11.59 0.08
CA LEU A 345 -19.92 11.72 -1.19
C LEU A 345 -19.03 10.49 -1.50
N GLY A 346 -18.36 9.92 -0.49
CA GLY A 346 -17.57 8.70 -0.68
C GLY A 346 -18.41 7.53 -1.19
N GLN A 347 -19.60 7.29 -0.63
CA GLN A 347 -20.54 6.28 -1.11
C GLN A 347 -21.00 6.61 -2.53
N LEU A 348 -21.37 7.87 -2.78
CA LEU A 348 -21.88 8.33 -4.06
C LEU A 348 -20.89 8.09 -5.21
N ILE A 349 -19.64 8.56 -5.06
CA ILE A 349 -18.63 8.46 -6.13
C ILE A 349 -18.18 7.01 -6.35
N LYS A 350 -18.06 6.20 -5.30
CA LYS A 350 -17.74 4.77 -5.44
C LYS A 350 -18.84 4.03 -6.20
N CYS A 351 -20.09 4.19 -5.80
CA CYS A 351 -21.20 3.53 -6.49
C CYS A 351 -21.31 3.99 -7.94
N ALA A 352 -21.26 5.31 -8.20
CA ALA A 352 -21.28 5.85 -9.56
C ALA A 352 -20.09 5.34 -10.40
N GLY A 353 -18.90 5.27 -9.80
CA GLY A 353 -17.70 4.73 -10.43
C GLY A 353 -17.86 3.27 -10.83
N ILE A 354 -18.30 2.40 -9.92
CA ILE A 354 -18.50 0.96 -10.18
C ILE A 354 -19.53 0.75 -11.29
N LEU A 355 -20.67 1.46 -11.27
CA LEU A 355 -21.69 1.35 -12.31
C LEU A 355 -21.14 1.74 -13.69
N ARG A 356 -20.41 2.86 -13.77
CA ARG A 356 -19.78 3.30 -15.01
C ARG A 356 -18.65 2.38 -15.44
N TRP A 357 -17.88 1.85 -14.49
CA TRP A 357 -16.78 0.93 -14.77
C TRP A 357 -17.27 -0.37 -15.41
N ARG A 358 -18.41 -0.88 -14.98
CA ARG A 358 -19.01 -2.07 -15.60
C ARG A 358 -19.33 -1.90 -17.07
N GLU A 359 -19.60 -0.66 -17.51
CA GLU A 359 -19.80 -0.34 -18.93
C GLU A 359 -18.46 -0.24 -19.68
N ILE A 360 -17.39 0.23 -19.01
CA ILE A 360 -16.05 0.42 -19.58
C ILE A 360 -15.30 -0.91 -19.68
N ALA A 361 -15.34 -1.70 -18.62
CA ALA A 361 -14.64 -2.98 -18.48
C ALA A 361 -15.64 -4.14 -18.24
N PRO A 362 -16.53 -4.46 -19.19
CA PRO A 362 -17.60 -5.45 -18.99
C PRO A 362 -17.10 -6.88 -18.80
N GLN A 363 -15.86 -7.18 -19.20
CA GLN A 363 -15.26 -8.51 -19.08
C GLN A 363 -14.38 -8.66 -17.84
N SER A 364 -14.06 -7.57 -17.14
CA SER A 364 -13.33 -7.65 -15.88
C SER A 364 -14.14 -8.43 -14.84
N PRO A 365 -13.58 -9.47 -14.22
CA PRO A 365 -14.35 -10.32 -13.31
C PRO A 365 -14.63 -9.64 -11.97
N ARG A 366 -13.72 -8.79 -11.51
CA ARG A 366 -13.75 -8.23 -10.15
C ARG A 366 -12.97 -6.93 -10.02
N ILE A 367 -13.15 -6.27 -8.88
CA ILE A 367 -12.36 -5.12 -8.46
C ILE A 367 -11.64 -5.47 -7.17
N ILE A 368 -10.33 -5.20 -7.08
CA ILE A 368 -9.55 -5.27 -5.85
C ILE A 368 -9.26 -3.87 -5.31
N THR A 369 -9.16 -3.74 -3.98
CA THR A 369 -8.83 -2.48 -3.30
C THR A 369 -8.14 -2.74 -1.97
N TRP A 370 -7.38 -1.76 -1.49
CA TRP A 370 -6.67 -1.83 -0.21
C TRP A 370 -7.08 -0.64 0.67
N ASN A 371 -7.28 -0.91 1.94
CA ASN A 371 -7.64 0.13 2.91
C ASN A 371 -7.10 -0.21 4.29
N ALA A 372 -6.56 0.77 4.98
CA ALA A 372 -6.19 0.63 6.38
C ALA A 372 -7.37 0.14 7.22
N GLU A 373 -7.14 -0.84 8.11
CA GLU A 373 -8.18 -1.42 8.96
C GLU A 373 -8.82 -0.40 9.91
N GLU A 374 -8.10 0.63 10.30
CA GLU A 374 -8.64 1.75 11.07
C GLU A 374 -9.47 2.72 10.24
N ASN A 375 -9.41 2.68 8.91
CA ASN A 375 -10.26 3.49 8.05
C ASN A 375 -11.69 2.94 7.98
N ARG A 376 -12.32 2.83 9.16
CA ARG A 376 -13.66 2.24 9.29
C ARG A 376 -14.72 2.90 8.42
N PRO A 377 -14.73 4.25 8.24
CA PRO A 377 -15.69 4.87 7.33
C PRO A 377 -15.60 4.33 5.90
N MET A 378 -14.38 4.16 5.36
CA MET A 378 -14.15 3.63 4.02
C MET A 378 -14.50 2.14 3.92
N LEU A 379 -14.04 1.34 4.90
CA LEU A 379 -14.34 -0.09 4.95
C LEU A 379 -15.84 -0.35 5.07
N SER A 380 -16.58 0.44 5.86
CA SER A 380 -18.03 0.29 5.98
C SER A 380 -18.76 0.53 4.64
N ILE A 381 -18.28 1.49 3.82
CA ILE A 381 -18.82 1.70 2.49
C ILE A 381 -18.50 0.50 1.59
N ASN A 382 -17.25 0.03 1.60
CA ASN A 382 -16.83 -1.12 0.80
C ASN A 382 -17.64 -2.38 1.15
N GLU A 383 -17.76 -2.70 2.45
CA GLU A 383 -18.53 -3.83 2.97
C GLU A 383 -20.00 -3.74 2.53
N ALA A 384 -20.63 -2.57 2.62
CA ALA A 384 -22.01 -2.36 2.20
C ALA A 384 -22.19 -2.51 0.67
N ILE A 385 -21.20 -2.13 -0.14
CA ILE A 385 -21.18 -2.34 -1.59
C ILE A 385 -21.07 -3.84 -1.93
N GLY A 386 -20.41 -4.63 -1.07
CA GLY A 386 -20.22 -6.08 -1.26
C GLY A 386 -18.74 -6.49 -1.39
N PHE A 387 -17.78 -5.59 -1.13
CA PHE A 387 -16.38 -6.00 -1.03
C PHE A 387 -16.17 -6.94 0.15
N ALA A 388 -15.54 -8.07 -0.10
CA ALA A 388 -15.17 -9.07 0.90
C ALA A 388 -13.66 -9.06 1.17
N PRO A 389 -13.21 -9.28 2.42
CA PRO A 389 -11.78 -9.42 2.73
C PRO A 389 -11.16 -10.60 1.96
N ALA A 390 -9.95 -10.41 1.44
CA ALA A 390 -9.19 -11.45 0.72
C ALA A 390 -7.82 -11.72 1.34
N ALA A 391 -7.11 -10.66 1.77
CA ALA A 391 -5.82 -10.76 2.43
C ALA A 391 -5.59 -9.56 3.34
N TYR A 392 -4.51 -9.60 4.12
CA TYR A 392 -4.07 -8.49 4.94
C TYR A 392 -2.63 -8.11 4.61
N ILE A 393 -2.32 -6.84 4.66
CA ILE A 393 -1.00 -6.31 4.38
C ILE A 393 -0.46 -5.66 5.65
N GLY A 394 0.68 -6.15 6.14
CA GLY A 394 1.40 -5.50 7.22
C GLY A 394 2.24 -4.35 6.67
N ALA A 395 2.04 -3.15 7.20
CA ALA A 395 2.90 -2.00 6.95
C ALA A 395 3.98 -1.93 8.03
N TRP A 396 5.23 -2.01 7.60
CA TRP A 396 6.38 -2.18 8.46
C TRP A 396 7.32 -0.99 8.39
N LYS A 397 7.80 -0.55 9.55
CA LYS A 397 8.71 0.59 9.68
C LYS A 397 9.97 0.21 10.42
N LYS A 398 11.11 0.76 10.00
CA LYS A 398 12.38 0.69 10.72
C LYS A 398 13.06 2.05 10.68
N VAL A 399 13.49 2.53 11.84
CA VAL A 399 14.37 3.69 11.94
C VAL A 399 15.82 3.19 11.87
N LEU A 400 16.61 3.80 10.99
CA LEU A 400 18.03 3.50 10.82
C LEU A 400 18.85 4.31 11.84
N ASP A 401 19.84 3.65 12.43
CA ASP A 401 20.83 4.29 13.32
C ASP A 401 21.84 5.14 12.54
#